data_2148dadfa6d5646626d64f05fbe793ba
#
_entry.id   2148dadfa6d5646626d64f05fbe793ba
#
_cell.length_a   1.000
_cell.length_b   1.000
_cell.length_c   1.000
_cell.angle_alpha   90.00
_cell.angle_beta   90.00
_cell.angle_gamma   90.00
#
_symmetry.space_group_name_H-M   'P 1'
#
loop_
_entity.id
_entity.type
_entity.pdbx_description
1 polymer ?
#
loop_
_entity_poly.entity_id
_entity_poly.type
_entity_poly.pdbx_seq_one_letter_code
_entity_poly.pdbx_strand_id
1 'polypeptide(L)'
;MHKGNYVLTGYMGSGKSTVGKKLASMTGMTFQDLDLLLEERSGMSISRIFELETEKGFRDRESALIRDLVEEGRTGVVYSAGGGAPLREENRRLLKRLGRVIWLDVSAETVIERLSGAADRPLLQRPDREAAVKAMLKERRSAYEACADARICADGKYPVQIAREILQEEDLPAQGDKYEDTGH
;
A
#
# COMPACT_ATOMS: atom_id res chain seq x y z
N MET A 1 -9.76 -10.23 17.51
CA MET A 1 -9.18 -8.89 17.26
C MET A 1 -7.68 -9.05 17.11
N HIS A 2 -7.18 -8.74 15.93
CA HIS A 2 -5.74 -8.78 15.65
C HIS A 2 -5.02 -7.76 16.55
N LYS A 3 -4.05 -8.24 17.33
CA LYS A 3 -3.26 -7.37 18.24
C LYS A 3 -2.06 -6.70 17.53
N GLY A 4 -1.88 -6.94 16.25
CA GLY A 4 -0.78 -6.39 15.45
C GLY A 4 -1.13 -5.11 14.71
N ASN A 5 -0.36 -4.81 13.68
CA ASN A 5 -0.59 -3.69 12.78
C ASN A 5 -1.16 -4.17 11.44
N TYR A 6 -1.82 -3.28 10.71
CA TYR A 6 -2.12 -3.44 9.29
C TYR A 6 -1.21 -2.55 8.46
N VAL A 7 -0.81 -3.04 7.30
CA VAL A 7 -0.05 -2.27 6.30
C VAL A 7 -0.81 -2.32 4.98
N LEU A 8 -1.37 -1.20 4.56
CA LEU A 8 -2.08 -1.09 3.29
C LEU A 8 -1.10 -0.76 2.18
N THR A 9 -1.05 -1.60 1.15
CA THR A 9 -0.26 -1.38 -0.07
C THR A 9 -1.17 -1.29 -1.29
N GLY A 10 -0.65 -0.81 -2.40
CA GLY A 10 -1.40 -0.68 -3.65
C GLY A 10 -1.03 0.58 -4.41
N TYR A 11 -1.47 0.65 -5.64
CA TYR A 11 -1.18 1.76 -6.55
C TYR A 11 -1.78 3.09 -6.06
N MET A 12 -1.28 4.21 -6.61
CA MET A 12 -1.92 5.51 -6.37
C MET A 12 -3.40 5.46 -6.80
N GLY A 13 -4.28 6.09 -6.02
CA GLY A 13 -5.73 6.04 -6.30
C GLY A 13 -6.41 4.73 -5.85
N SER A 14 -5.70 3.75 -5.28
CA SER A 14 -6.33 2.53 -4.75
C SER A 14 -7.16 2.78 -3.48
N GLY A 15 -7.02 3.94 -2.84
CA GLY A 15 -7.81 4.32 -1.67
C GLY A 15 -7.16 4.00 -0.32
N LYS A 16 -5.87 3.66 -0.27
CA LYS A 16 -5.15 3.29 0.97
C LYS A 16 -5.42 4.21 2.15
N SER A 17 -5.22 5.51 1.97
CA SER A 17 -5.38 6.48 3.08
C SER A 17 -6.84 6.58 3.54
N THR A 18 -7.81 6.52 2.61
CA THR A 18 -9.25 6.58 2.96
C THR A 18 -9.70 5.30 3.64
N VAL A 19 -9.33 4.14 3.09
CA VAL A 19 -9.62 2.82 3.69
C VAL A 19 -8.91 2.67 5.03
N GLY A 20 -7.64 3.10 5.11
CA GLY A 20 -6.85 3.03 6.33
C GLY A 20 -7.45 3.83 7.49
N LYS A 21 -7.89 5.07 7.23
CA LYS A 21 -8.61 5.88 8.22
C LYS A 21 -9.91 5.21 8.66
N LYS A 22 -10.65 4.60 7.72
CA LYS A 22 -11.89 3.89 8.04
C LYS A 22 -11.64 2.64 8.85
N LEU A 23 -10.64 1.84 8.49
CA LEU A 23 -10.23 0.65 9.22
C LEU A 23 -9.77 1.00 10.64
N ALA A 24 -8.92 2.01 10.78
CA ALA A 24 -8.48 2.51 12.09
C ALA A 24 -9.65 2.94 12.98
N SER A 25 -10.62 3.70 12.42
CA SER A 25 -11.84 4.10 13.15
C SER A 25 -12.69 2.91 13.58
N MET A 26 -12.76 1.83 12.78
CA MET A 26 -13.57 0.66 13.10
C MET A 26 -12.91 -0.26 14.15
N THR A 27 -11.59 -0.24 14.23
CA THR A 27 -10.79 -1.10 15.12
C THR A 27 -10.30 -0.40 16.39
N GLY A 28 -10.46 0.92 16.48
CA GLY A 28 -9.86 1.72 17.55
C GLY A 28 -8.33 1.90 17.42
N MET A 29 -7.76 1.55 16.26
CA MET A 29 -6.34 1.72 15.96
C MET A 29 -6.00 3.15 15.54
N THR A 30 -4.71 3.50 15.57
CA THR A 30 -4.19 4.75 15.02
C THR A 30 -3.93 4.61 13.53
N PHE A 31 -4.26 5.62 12.72
CA PHE A 31 -3.89 5.67 11.30
C PHE A 31 -2.61 6.46 11.11
N GLN A 32 -1.70 5.95 10.26
CA GLN A 32 -0.47 6.64 9.89
C GLN A 32 -0.17 6.47 8.38
N ASP A 33 0.01 7.59 7.68
CA ASP A 33 0.45 7.61 6.29
C ASP A 33 1.98 7.71 6.26
N LEU A 34 2.66 6.76 5.59
CA LEU A 34 4.12 6.71 5.59
C LEU A 34 4.75 7.84 4.73
N ASP A 35 4.05 8.30 3.69
CA ASP A 35 4.53 9.43 2.90
C ASP A 35 4.53 10.71 3.75
N LEU A 36 3.45 10.98 4.49
CA LEU A 36 3.36 12.12 5.41
C LEU A 36 4.38 12.01 6.57
N LEU A 37 4.54 10.82 7.12
CA LEU A 37 5.51 10.60 8.19
C LEU A 37 6.95 10.82 7.73
N LEU A 38 7.25 10.44 6.47
CA LEU A 38 8.55 10.68 5.88
C LEU A 38 8.83 12.19 5.72
N GLU A 39 7.84 12.95 5.26
CA GLU A 39 7.95 14.42 5.18
C GLU A 39 8.17 15.04 6.56
N GLU A 40 7.41 14.61 7.56
CA GLU A 40 7.53 15.09 8.94
C GLU A 40 8.93 14.81 9.51
N ARG A 41 9.43 13.56 9.40
CA ARG A 41 10.73 13.18 9.94
C ARG A 41 11.91 13.80 9.18
N SER A 42 11.74 14.02 7.87
CA SER A 42 12.79 14.64 7.04
C SER A 42 12.82 16.17 7.11
N GLY A 43 11.74 16.80 7.58
CA GLY A 43 11.55 18.24 7.53
C GLY A 43 11.44 18.81 6.10
N MET A 44 11.17 17.94 5.12
CA MET A 44 11.12 18.29 3.69
C MET A 44 9.95 17.59 3.01
N SER A 45 9.33 18.25 2.02
CA SER A 45 8.34 17.61 1.17
C SER A 45 8.97 16.51 0.30
N ILE A 46 8.18 15.50 -0.09
CA ILE A 46 8.63 14.44 -1.01
C ILE A 46 9.14 15.05 -2.32
N SER A 47 8.46 16.05 -2.86
CA SER A 47 8.92 16.76 -4.06
C SER A 47 10.33 17.34 -3.87
N ARG A 48 10.59 17.93 -2.71
CA ARG A 48 11.92 18.49 -2.41
C ARG A 48 13.00 17.42 -2.26
N ILE A 49 12.64 16.26 -1.70
CA ILE A 49 13.57 15.11 -1.62
C ILE A 49 13.93 14.63 -3.04
N PHE A 50 12.93 14.51 -3.93
CA PHE A 50 13.18 14.12 -5.34
C PHE A 50 14.09 15.12 -6.07
N GLU A 51 13.91 16.41 -5.84
CA GLU A 51 14.76 17.45 -6.43
C GLU A 51 16.22 17.36 -5.97
N LEU A 52 16.44 17.11 -4.68
CA LEU A 52 17.78 17.13 -4.08
C LEU A 52 18.51 15.78 -4.18
N GLU A 53 17.79 14.66 -4.06
CA GLU A 53 18.39 13.34 -3.84
C GLU A 53 17.97 12.30 -4.91
N THR A 54 17.19 12.71 -5.91
CA THR A 54 16.64 11.84 -6.94
C THR A 54 15.67 10.78 -6.37
N GLU A 55 15.13 9.91 -7.23
CA GLU A 55 14.30 8.79 -6.79
C GLU A 55 15.06 7.83 -5.87
N LYS A 56 16.34 7.61 -6.12
CA LYS A 56 17.16 6.70 -5.30
C LYS A 56 17.20 7.17 -3.85
N GLY A 57 17.50 8.45 -3.60
CA GLY A 57 17.53 9.01 -2.25
C GLY A 57 16.19 8.94 -1.54
N PHE A 58 15.09 9.25 -2.25
CA PHE A 58 13.74 9.05 -1.70
C PHE A 58 13.52 7.59 -1.26
N ARG A 59 13.86 6.61 -2.11
CA ARG A 59 13.71 5.19 -1.78
C ARG A 59 14.59 4.75 -0.61
N ASP A 60 15.77 5.31 -0.48
CA ASP A 60 16.65 5.01 0.66
C ASP A 60 16.04 5.53 1.97
N ARG A 61 15.45 6.72 1.96
CA ARG A 61 14.72 7.29 3.11
C ARG A 61 13.45 6.50 3.43
N GLU A 62 12.68 6.09 2.41
CA GLU A 62 11.50 5.24 2.56
C GLU A 62 11.86 3.91 3.25
N SER A 63 12.94 3.26 2.83
CA SER A 63 13.41 2.01 3.44
C SER A 63 13.90 2.23 4.88
N ALA A 64 14.61 3.32 5.14
CA ALA A 64 15.08 3.67 6.49
C ALA A 64 13.88 3.90 7.43
N LEU A 65 12.89 4.69 7.00
CA LEU A 65 11.68 4.93 7.78
C LEU A 65 10.95 3.62 8.16
N ILE A 66 10.75 2.72 7.19
CA ILE A 66 10.06 1.44 7.46
C ILE A 66 10.87 0.60 8.46
N ARG A 67 12.20 0.60 8.35
CA ARG A 67 13.09 -0.11 9.30
C ARG A 67 12.94 0.45 10.71
N ASP A 68 13.00 1.78 10.86
CA ASP A 68 12.83 2.46 12.15
C ASP A 68 11.49 2.08 12.80
N LEU A 69 10.39 2.09 12.03
CA LEU A 69 9.06 1.72 12.52
C LEU A 69 8.99 0.25 12.98
N VAL A 70 9.70 -0.66 12.30
CA VAL A 70 9.81 -2.05 12.74
C VAL A 70 10.59 -2.15 14.06
N GLU A 71 11.65 -1.35 14.23
CA GLU A 71 12.46 -1.31 15.45
C GLU A 71 11.73 -0.66 16.61
N GLU A 72 10.90 0.36 16.35
CA GLU A 72 10.02 0.98 17.36
C GLU A 72 9.02 -0.01 17.96
N GLY A 73 8.64 -1.06 17.23
CA GLY A 73 7.78 -2.14 17.74
C GLY A 73 6.36 -1.71 18.12
N ARG A 74 5.86 -0.62 17.58
CA ARG A 74 4.50 -0.11 17.88
C ARG A 74 3.45 -1.08 17.36
N THR A 75 2.37 -1.23 18.13
CA THR A 75 1.21 -2.06 17.79
C THR A 75 -0.08 -1.22 17.77
N GLY A 76 -1.12 -1.73 17.13
CA GLY A 76 -2.41 -1.04 17.05
C GLY A 76 -2.40 0.11 16.03
N VAL A 77 -1.62 -0.02 14.96
CA VAL A 77 -1.49 1.00 13.92
C VAL A 77 -1.92 0.45 12.56
N VAL A 78 -2.66 1.24 11.80
CA VAL A 78 -2.93 1.02 10.37
C VAL A 78 -2.02 1.94 9.57
N TYR A 79 -1.05 1.37 8.90
CA TYR A 79 -0.11 2.09 8.04
C TYR A 79 -0.61 2.12 6.59
N SER A 80 -0.47 3.28 5.92
CA SER A 80 -0.64 3.43 4.48
C SER A 80 0.74 3.57 3.85
N ALA A 81 1.22 2.56 3.14
CA ALA A 81 2.53 2.60 2.51
C ALA A 81 2.51 3.35 1.17
N GLY A 82 3.61 4.00 0.82
CA GLY A 82 3.80 4.59 -0.50
C GLY A 82 3.60 3.55 -1.62
N GLY A 83 3.02 3.96 -2.75
CA GLY A 83 2.70 3.03 -3.85
C GLY A 83 3.91 2.34 -4.47
N GLY A 84 5.12 2.85 -4.27
CA GLY A 84 6.35 2.24 -4.73
C GLY A 84 7.13 1.47 -3.66
N ALA A 85 6.69 1.51 -2.40
CA ALA A 85 7.42 0.86 -1.31
C ALA A 85 7.66 -0.64 -1.55
N PRO A 86 6.70 -1.45 -2.06
CA PRO A 86 6.91 -2.87 -2.32
C PRO A 86 7.87 -3.20 -3.47
N LEU A 87 8.29 -2.22 -4.27
CA LEU A 87 9.20 -2.46 -5.40
C LEU A 87 10.57 -2.93 -4.94
N ARG A 88 11.05 -2.48 -3.77
CA ARG A 88 12.27 -2.98 -3.17
C ARG A 88 12.01 -4.25 -2.36
N GLU A 89 12.80 -5.29 -2.59
CA GLU A 89 12.70 -6.56 -1.86
C GLU A 89 12.89 -6.37 -0.35
N GLU A 90 13.85 -5.53 0.04
CA GLU A 90 14.06 -5.18 1.45
C GLU A 90 12.78 -4.63 2.10
N ASN A 91 12.09 -3.70 1.43
CA ASN A 91 10.86 -3.12 1.95
C ASN A 91 9.75 -4.17 2.09
N ARG A 92 9.62 -5.12 1.14
CA ARG A 92 8.64 -6.22 1.28
C ARG A 92 8.84 -7.02 2.56
N ARG A 93 10.10 -7.32 2.89
CA ARG A 93 10.43 -8.03 4.16
C ARG A 93 10.12 -7.17 5.39
N LEU A 94 10.46 -5.88 5.34
CA LEU A 94 10.20 -4.94 6.44
C LEU A 94 8.71 -4.69 6.65
N LEU A 95 7.93 -4.50 5.57
CA LEU A 95 6.48 -4.31 5.64
C LEU A 95 5.77 -5.52 6.27
N LYS A 96 6.19 -6.76 5.92
CA LYS A 96 5.68 -7.98 6.55
C LYS A 96 6.03 -8.08 8.05
N ARG A 97 7.17 -7.55 8.46
CA ARG A 97 7.55 -7.47 9.88
C ARG A 97 6.79 -6.36 10.61
N LEU A 98 6.44 -5.27 9.91
CA LEU A 98 5.71 -4.14 10.47
C LEU A 98 4.27 -4.49 10.79
N GLY A 99 3.62 -5.34 9.98
CA GLY A 99 2.24 -5.78 10.20
C GLY A 99 1.70 -6.66 9.07
N ARG A 100 0.42 -7.04 9.16
CA ARG A 100 -0.28 -7.77 8.11
C ARG A 100 -0.44 -6.89 6.88
N VAL A 101 0.13 -7.32 5.76
CA VAL A 101 0.14 -6.55 4.52
C VAL A 101 -1.10 -6.84 3.68
N ILE A 102 -1.92 -5.84 3.44
CA ILE A 102 -3.12 -5.90 2.62
C ILE A 102 -2.89 -5.14 1.32
N TRP A 103 -2.97 -5.83 0.20
CA TRP A 103 -2.92 -5.20 -1.10
C TRP A 103 -4.32 -4.78 -1.57
N LEU A 104 -4.54 -3.47 -1.71
CA LEU A 104 -5.74 -2.92 -2.34
C LEU A 104 -5.52 -2.89 -3.85
N ASP A 105 -6.06 -3.90 -4.53
CA ASP A 105 -5.97 -4.04 -5.98
C ASP A 105 -7.07 -3.24 -6.67
N VAL A 106 -6.68 -2.50 -7.71
CA VAL A 106 -7.58 -1.65 -8.49
C VAL A 106 -7.29 -1.80 -9.98
N SER A 107 -8.34 -1.70 -10.79
CA SER A 107 -8.22 -1.61 -12.24
C SER A 107 -7.65 -0.25 -12.68
N ALA A 108 -7.13 -0.21 -13.91
CA ALA A 108 -6.66 1.04 -14.50
C ALA A 108 -7.79 2.05 -14.67
N GLU A 109 -8.97 1.58 -15.00
CA GLU A 109 -10.19 2.37 -15.17
C GLU A 109 -10.54 3.09 -13.85
N THR A 110 -10.57 2.37 -12.74
CA THR A 110 -10.80 2.94 -11.39
C THR A 110 -9.72 3.95 -11.00
N VAL A 111 -8.45 3.68 -11.31
CA VAL A 111 -7.35 4.63 -11.05
C VAL A 111 -7.58 5.93 -11.83
N ILE A 112 -7.88 5.83 -13.12
CA ILE A 112 -8.09 6.99 -13.99
C ILE A 112 -9.30 7.80 -13.52
N GLU A 113 -10.42 7.14 -13.21
CA GLU A 113 -11.63 7.79 -12.70
C GLU A 113 -11.33 8.56 -11.40
N ARG A 114 -10.75 7.91 -10.40
CA ARG A 114 -10.48 8.51 -9.09
C ARG A 114 -9.46 9.65 -9.14
N LEU A 115 -8.54 9.61 -10.09
CA LEU A 115 -7.48 10.61 -10.23
C LEU A 115 -7.76 11.66 -11.29
N SER A 116 -8.87 11.56 -12.03
CA SER A 116 -9.23 12.50 -13.12
C SER A 116 -9.36 13.95 -12.68
N GLY A 117 -9.58 14.22 -11.38
CA GLY A 117 -9.62 15.56 -10.79
C GLY A 117 -8.32 16.04 -10.14
N ALA A 118 -7.25 15.22 -10.14
CA ALA A 118 -5.99 15.56 -9.47
C ALA A 118 -5.05 16.28 -10.45
N ALA A 119 -5.02 17.62 -10.39
CA ALA A 119 -4.17 18.46 -11.25
C ALA A 119 -2.65 18.22 -11.06
N ASP A 120 -2.23 17.69 -9.92
CA ASP A 120 -0.83 17.58 -9.51
C ASP A 120 -0.12 16.29 -9.97
N ARG A 121 -0.69 15.53 -10.92
CA ARG A 121 -0.11 14.25 -11.34
C ARG A 121 0.26 14.22 -12.82
N PRO A 122 1.55 14.38 -13.16
CA PRO A 122 2.04 14.45 -14.54
C PRO A 122 1.64 13.25 -15.42
N LEU A 123 1.57 12.04 -14.85
CA LEU A 123 1.17 10.82 -15.56
C LEU A 123 -0.26 10.86 -16.12
N LEU A 124 -1.16 11.62 -15.48
CA LEU A 124 -2.57 11.69 -15.89
C LEU A 124 -2.84 12.81 -16.90
N GLN A 125 -1.87 13.70 -17.12
CA GLN A 125 -1.96 14.80 -18.10
C GLN A 125 -1.52 14.35 -19.50
N ARG A 126 -1.04 13.10 -19.66
CA ARG A 126 -0.56 12.58 -20.95
C ARG A 126 -1.72 12.05 -21.80
N PRO A 127 -1.65 12.20 -23.15
CA PRO A 127 -2.66 11.64 -24.06
C PRO A 127 -2.79 10.12 -23.96
N ASP A 128 -1.69 9.42 -23.60
CA ASP A 128 -1.58 7.98 -23.46
C ASP A 128 -1.77 7.47 -22.02
N ARG A 129 -2.38 8.29 -21.15
CA ARG A 129 -2.52 8.03 -19.69
C ARG A 129 -3.05 6.64 -19.35
N GLU A 130 -4.02 6.13 -20.12
CA GLU A 130 -4.61 4.82 -19.87
C GLU A 130 -3.60 3.69 -20.10
N ALA A 131 -2.89 3.74 -21.21
CA ALA A 131 -1.85 2.77 -21.53
C ALA A 131 -0.70 2.83 -20.52
N ALA A 132 -0.31 4.04 -20.09
CA ALA A 132 0.74 4.24 -19.09
C ALA A 132 0.33 3.67 -17.72
N VAL A 133 -0.92 3.89 -17.28
CA VAL A 133 -1.43 3.33 -16.01
C VAL A 133 -1.49 1.81 -16.09
N LYS A 134 -2.02 1.23 -17.18
CA LYS A 134 -2.08 -0.23 -17.39
C LYS A 134 -0.68 -0.86 -17.37
N ALA A 135 0.28 -0.25 -18.06
CA ALA A 135 1.67 -0.73 -18.09
C ALA A 135 2.29 -0.73 -16.68
N MET A 136 2.12 0.35 -15.94
CA MET A 136 2.68 0.50 -14.59
C MET A 136 2.01 -0.44 -13.57
N LEU A 137 0.70 -0.66 -13.66
CA LEU A 137 0.00 -1.65 -12.82
C LEU A 137 0.51 -3.06 -13.12
N LYS A 138 0.71 -3.41 -14.40
CA LYS A 138 1.25 -4.71 -14.82
C LYS A 138 2.68 -4.92 -14.30
N GLU A 139 3.54 -3.91 -14.44
CA GLU A 139 4.93 -3.96 -13.98
C GLU A 139 5.04 -4.17 -12.46
N ARG A 140 4.17 -3.49 -11.68
CA ARG A 140 4.24 -3.51 -10.22
C ARG A 140 3.48 -4.68 -9.58
N ARG A 141 2.64 -5.38 -10.35
CA ARG A 141 1.76 -6.44 -9.85
C ARG A 141 2.52 -7.50 -9.05
N SER A 142 3.61 -8.05 -9.61
CA SER A 142 4.41 -9.09 -8.96
C SER A 142 5.01 -8.64 -7.62
N ALA A 143 5.38 -7.36 -7.51
CA ALA A 143 5.90 -6.81 -6.26
C ALA A 143 4.82 -6.70 -5.19
N TYR A 144 3.60 -6.28 -5.55
CA TYR A 144 2.47 -6.26 -4.63
C TYR A 144 2.07 -7.67 -4.19
N GLU A 145 1.97 -8.63 -5.13
CA GLU A 145 1.66 -10.04 -4.84
C GLU A 145 2.69 -10.65 -3.88
N ALA A 146 3.98 -10.44 -4.13
CA ALA A 146 5.04 -10.95 -3.27
C ALA A 146 5.05 -10.30 -1.86
N CYS A 147 4.52 -9.09 -1.74
CA CYS A 147 4.44 -8.36 -0.47
C CYS A 147 3.20 -8.71 0.34
N ALA A 148 2.07 -8.99 -0.30
CA ALA A 148 0.78 -9.09 0.35
C ALA A 148 0.58 -10.40 1.12
N ASP A 149 -0.10 -10.31 2.27
CA ASP A 149 -0.66 -11.44 3.00
C ASP A 149 -2.13 -11.67 2.60
N ALA A 150 -2.82 -10.62 2.13
CA ALA A 150 -4.16 -10.68 1.55
C ALA A 150 -4.31 -9.65 0.43
N ARG A 151 -5.16 -9.96 -0.56
CA ARG A 151 -5.52 -9.09 -1.68
C ARG A 151 -7.00 -8.79 -1.64
N ILE A 152 -7.36 -7.51 -1.65
CA ILE A 152 -8.74 -7.03 -1.67
C ILE A 152 -8.96 -6.22 -2.96
N CYS A 153 -9.93 -6.63 -3.77
CA CYS A 153 -10.37 -5.83 -4.91
C CYS A 153 -11.12 -4.60 -4.41
N ALA A 154 -10.64 -3.42 -4.80
CA ALA A 154 -11.21 -2.14 -4.36
C ALA A 154 -12.06 -1.45 -5.43
N ASP A 155 -12.26 -2.09 -6.59
CA ASP A 155 -13.12 -1.58 -7.65
C ASP A 155 -14.60 -1.61 -7.24
N GLY A 156 -15.31 -0.52 -7.51
CA GLY A 156 -16.74 -0.40 -7.24
C GLY A 156 -17.15 -0.44 -5.77
N LYS A 157 -16.20 -0.46 -4.83
CA LYS A 157 -16.47 -0.57 -3.40
C LYS A 157 -16.24 0.74 -2.65
N TYR A 158 -17.08 0.98 -1.65
CA TYR A 158 -16.87 2.06 -0.69
C TYR A 158 -15.80 1.68 0.36
N PRO A 159 -15.10 2.65 0.94
CA PRO A 159 -14.05 2.38 1.94
C PRO A 159 -14.52 1.53 3.14
N VAL A 160 -15.76 1.66 3.56
CA VAL A 160 -16.34 0.88 4.66
C VAL A 160 -16.52 -0.60 4.28
N GLN A 161 -16.82 -0.89 3.03
CA GLN A 161 -16.96 -2.27 2.54
C GLN A 161 -15.58 -2.94 2.48
N ILE A 162 -14.59 -2.24 1.95
CA ILE A 162 -13.20 -2.73 1.91
C ILE A 162 -12.66 -2.97 3.33
N ALA A 163 -12.89 -2.04 4.25
CA ALA A 163 -12.47 -2.20 5.64
C ALA A 163 -13.13 -3.41 6.33
N ARG A 164 -14.42 -3.69 6.04
CA ARG A 164 -15.10 -4.89 6.54
C ARG A 164 -14.53 -6.17 5.95
N GLU A 165 -14.22 -6.20 4.66
CA GLU A 165 -13.60 -7.35 4.01
C GLU A 165 -12.22 -7.65 4.62
N ILE A 166 -11.40 -6.63 4.89
CA ILE A 166 -10.11 -6.79 5.56
C ILE A 166 -10.28 -7.48 6.92
N LEU A 167 -11.29 -7.08 7.70
CA LEU A 167 -11.58 -7.67 9.01
C LEU A 167 -12.14 -9.10 8.90
N GLN A 168 -12.94 -9.39 7.88
CA GLN A 168 -13.47 -10.73 7.63
C GLN A 168 -12.39 -11.72 7.18
N GLU A 169 -11.41 -11.27 6.40
CA GLU A 169 -10.25 -12.07 5.99
C GLU A 169 -9.40 -12.56 7.19
N GLU A 170 -9.52 -11.91 8.35
CA GLU A 170 -8.83 -12.36 9.57
C GLU A 170 -9.49 -13.57 10.23
N ASP A 171 -10.82 -13.67 10.09
CA ASP A 171 -11.60 -14.74 10.72
C ASP A 171 -11.54 -16.05 9.92
N LEU A 172 -10.97 -16.01 8.70
CA LEU A 172 -10.75 -17.22 7.89
C LEU A 172 -9.45 -17.91 8.32
N PRO A 173 -9.46 -19.23 8.60
CA PRO A 173 -8.23 -19.96 8.84
C PRO A 173 -7.31 -19.82 7.62
N ALA A 174 -6.01 -19.59 7.85
CA ALA A 174 -5.01 -19.54 6.79
C ALA A 174 -5.25 -20.71 5.84
N GLN A 175 -5.55 -20.43 4.57
CA GLN A 175 -5.69 -21.49 3.56
C GLN A 175 -4.29 -22.09 3.41
N GLY A 176 -4.10 -23.24 4.08
CA GLY A 176 -2.89 -24.04 3.92
C GLY A 176 -2.74 -24.41 2.46
N ASP A 177 -1.49 -24.39 1.99
CA ASP A 177 -1.05 -24.82 0.68
C ASP A 177 -1.78 -26.10 0.22
N LYS A 178 -2.83 -25.96 -0.58
CA LYS A 178 -3.40 -27.05 -1.36
C LYS A 178 -2.85 -26.97 -2.77
N TYR A 179 -1.56 -27.21 -2.91
CA TYR A 179 -1.01 -27.85 -4.09
C TYR A 179 -0.70 -29.30 -3.71
N GLU A 180 -1.72 -30.14 -3.68
CA GLU A 180 -1.50 -31.58 -3.84
C GLU A 180 -1.11 -31.80 -5.29
N ASP A 181 0.15 -32.13 -5.48
CA ASP A 181 0.72 -32.76 -6.66
C ASP A 181 -0.08 -34.03 -6.96
N THR A 182 -1.03 -33.98 -7.88
CA THR A 182 -1.61 -35.17 -8.49
C THR A 182 -0.77 -35.54 -9.69
N GLY A 183 0.38 -36.14 -9.43
CA GLY A 183 1.08 -36.94 -10.40
C GLY A 183 0.24 -38.18 -10.77
N HIS A 184 -0.11 -38.28 -12.06
CA HIS A 184 -0.25 -39.55 -12.81
C HIS A 184 -0.05 -39.23 -14.27
#